data_d68e24db4c210ea09a9926758a82563c
#
_entry.id   d68e24db4c210ea09a9926758a82563c
#
_cell.length_a   1.000
_cell.length_b   1.000
_cell.length_c   1.000
_cell.angle_alpha   90.00
_cell.angle_beta   90.00
_cell.angle_gamma   90.00
#
_symmetry.space_group_name_H-M   'P 1'
#
loop_
_entity.id
_entity.type
_entity.pdbx_description
1 polymer ?
#
loop_
_entity_poly.entity_id
_entity_poly.type
_entity_poly.pdbx_seq_one_letter_code
_entity_poly.pdbx_strand_id
1 'polypeptide(L)'
;MSGLVDSFSKLGTEDNSEQIRHYEILVHRELARVHNEYHCLREGILNKPDPLALFNQVDVRKELLDQLRLKRLPALRRQIISLSNTLQGQSDLQAQPLPKLQLVLKILSKLDATMGKIKFAIACICPDLQAQEVTHDRDFKDLKQLMCSRVAMCTLMMTGRICGLLSTSGRFIKESGHGFNRIAQKRTEFLKATNSCLRWIDDARKLTNESELSLVQGLWKSNIDKINQSLEHFLQFMRSQAPSSGGQGVLVGRDITKSMTAILRLSRLLYAKLLRLSVDRENFRMVTNLSSRELDMFAKVATTPSGSIDRLVNALCGRLQDPINTQQVIKNSLCEISEAPEHILHMVEHIFVPVVHHKADQPSSKFYYKASFYQWNSAHQSIIRTFSKSLGFTIT
;
A
#
# COMPACT_ATOMS: atom_id res chain seq x y z
N MET A 1 -36.45 -60.32 8.95
CA MET A 1 -36.09 -59.16 9.78
C MET A 1 -34.96 -58.30 9.22
N SER A 2 -34.15 -58.73 8.24
CA SER A 2 -33.06 -57.92 7.66
C SER A 2 -33.54 -56.70 6.85
N GLY A 3 -34.68 -56.84 6.14
CA GLY A 3 -35.17 -55.75 5.28
C GLY A 3 -35.69 -54.49 5.99
N LEU A 4 -36.11 -54.61 7.25
CA LEU A 4 -36.53 -53.43 8.05
C LEU A 4 -35.33 -52.61 8.56
N VAL A 5 -34.23 -53.28 8.90
CA VAL A 5 -33.01 -52.59 9.37
C VAL A 5 -32.36 -51.83 8.21
N ASP A 6 -32.37 -52.38 6.99
CA ASP A 6 -31.86 -51.70 5.79
C ASP A 6 -32.72 -50.48 5.39
N SER A 7 -34.05 -50.54 5.63
CA SER A 7 -34.96 -49.41 5.37
C SER A 7 -34.77 -48.27 6.36
N PHE A 8 -34.50 -48.56 7.63
CA PHE A 8 -34.23 -47.54 8.63
C PHE A 8 -32.86 -46.89 8.45
N SER A 9 -31.85 -47.62 8.01
CA SER A 9 -30.54 -47.03 7.69
C SER A 9 -30.58 -46.14 6.45
N LYS A 10 -31.41 -46.48 5.44
CA LYS A 10 -31.65 -45.63 4.27
C LYS A 10 -32.40 -44.35 4.59
N LEU A 11 -33.43 -44.40 5.44
CA LEU A 11 -34.18 -43.23 5.89
C LEU A 11 -33.29 -42.23 6.66
N GLY A 12 -32.38 -42.72 7.50
CA GLY A 12 -31.44 -41.85 8.22
C GLY A 12 -30.37 -41.19 7.33
N THR A 13 -29.98 -41.82 6.24
CA THR A 13 -29.00 -41.28 5.28
C THR A 13 -29.62 -40.27 4.31
N GLU A 14 -30.88 -40.46 3.88
CA GLU A 14 -31.59 -39.52 3.02
C GLU A 14 -31.87 -38.20 3.76
N ASP A 15 -32.32 -38.24 5.01
CA ASP A 15 -32.57 -37.06 5.85
C ASP A 15 -31.28 -36.26 6.11
N ASN A 16 -30.19 -36.96 6.37
CA ASN A 16 -28.89 -36.32 6.59
C ASN A 16 -28.34 -35.66 5.30
N SER A 17 -28.57 -36.23 4.13
CA SER A 17 -28.17 -35.66 2.83
C SER A 17 -28.95 -34.38 2.49
N GLU A 18 -30.26 -34.38 2.74
CA GLU A 18 -31.08 -33.16 2.54
C GLU A 18 -30.70 -32.04 3.49
N GLN A 19 -30.40 -32.35 4.74
CA GLN A 19 -29.92 -31.36 5.71
C GLN A 19 -28.58 -30.75 5.28
N ILE A 20 -27.64 -31.56 4.82
CA ILE A 20 -26.34 -31.05 4.34
C ILE A 20 -26.54 -30.10 3.16
N ARG A 21 -27.35 -30.49 2.17
CA ARG A 21 -27.65 -29.65 1.01
C ARG A 21 -28.33 -28.35 1.40
N HIS A 22 -29.23 -28.38 2.38
CA HIS A 22 -29.87 -27.20 2.91
C HIS A 22 -28.83 -26.22 3.52
N TYR A 23 -27.90 -26.71 4.35
CA TYR A 23 -26.85 -25.89 4.95
C TYR A 23 -25.84 -25.38 3.93
N GLU A 24 -25.53 -26.12 2.85
CA GLU A 24 -24.71 -25.64 1.74
C GLU A 24 -25.35 -24.42 1.07
N ILE A 25 -26.66 -24.49 0.81
CA ILE A 25 -27.42 -23.37 0.25
C ILE A 25 -27.40 -22.15 1.18
N LEU A 26 -27.60 -22.37 2.49
CA LEU A 26 -27.54 -21.30 3.49
C LEU A 26 -26.17 -20.65 3.54
N VAL A 27 -25.10 -21.43 3.58
CA VAL A 27 -23.73 -20.92 3.58
C VAL A 27 -23.45 -20.10 2.32
N HIS A 28 -23.85 -20.63 1.16
CA HIS A 28 -23.67 -19.92 -0.10
C HIS A 28 -24.42 -18.57 -0.13
N ARG A 29 -25.67 -18.56 0.35
CA ARG A 29 -26.49 -17.34 0.47
C ARG A 29 -25.84 -16.33 1.40
N GLU A 30 -25.35 -16.79 2.56
CA GLU A 30 -24.73 -15.91 3.55
C GLU A 30 -23.38 -15.35 3.07
N LEU A 31 -22.55 -16.14 2.39
CA LEU A 31 -21.34 -15.67 1.73
C LEU A 31 -21.64 -14.57 0.71
N ALA A 32 -22.68 -14.78 -0.13
CA ALA A 32 -23.09 -13.78 -1.11
C ALA A 32 -23.66 -12.52 -0.45
N ARG A 33 -24.45 -12.66 0.63
CA ARG A 33 -25.00 -11.54 1.38
C ARG A 33 -23.88 -10.67 1.98
N VAL A 34 -22.95 -11.27 2.70
CA VAL A 34 -21.81 -10.55 3.31
C VAL A 34 -20.94 -9.91 2.23
N HIS A 35 -20.68 -10.63 1.12
CA HIS A 35 -19.96 -10.06 -0.01
C HIS A 35 -20.64 -8.78 -0.52
N ASN A 36 -21.93 -8.81 -0.80
CA ASN A 36 -22.67 -7.69 -1.37
C ASN A 36 -22.79 -6.52 -0.40
N GLU A 37 -22.93 -6.77 0.90
CA GLU A 37 -23.00 -5.73 1.95
C GLU A 37 -21.72 -4.89 2.05
N TYR A 38 -20.56 -5.50 1.81
CA TYR A 38 -19.26 -4.83 2.02
C TYR A 38 -18.49 -4.56 0.73
N HIS A 39 -19.04 -4.89 -0.43
CA HIS A 39 -18.40 -4.59 -1.71
C HIS A 39 -18.07 -3.10 -1.87
N CYS A 40 -18.94 -2.22 -1.39
CA CYS A 40 -18.72 -0.77 -1.32
C CYS A 40 -18.64 -0.31 0.14
N LEU A 41 -17.42 -0.16 0.67
CA LEU A 41 -17.18 0.12 2.10
C LEU A 41 -17.85 1.40 2.61
N ARG A 42 -17.96 2.43 1.77
CA ARG A 42 -18.51 3.76 2.15
C ARG A 42 -19.98 3.94 1.87
N GLU A 43 -20.56 3.09 1.05
CA GLU A 43 -21.99 3.16 0.71
C GLU A 43 -22.86 2.53 1.79
N GLY A 44 -24.12 2.98 1.89
CA GLY A 44 -25.11 2.41 2.78
C GLY A 44 -24.96 2.75 4.27
N ILE A 45 -24.10 3.70 4.64
CA ILE A 45 -24.09 4.23 6.01
C ILE A 45 -25.12 5.35 6.07
N LEU A 46 -26.30 5.01 6.64
CA LEU A 46 -27.36 5.97 6.88
C LEU A 46 -27.02 6.85 8.10
N ASN A 47 -27.49 8.11 8.09
CA ASN A 47 -27.31 9.06 9.20
C ASN A 47 -25.84 9.35 9.56
N LYS A 48 -24.99 9.56 8.55
CA LYS A 48 -23.64 10.09 8.82
C LYS A 48 -23.77 11.47 9.46
N PRO A 49 -23.06 11.73 10.57
CA PRO A 49 -22.94 13.08 11.11
C PRO A 49 -22.36 14.03 10.07
N ASP A 50 -22.61 15.34 10.23
CA ASP A 50 -21.93 16.35 9.43
C ASP A 50 -20.40 16.10 9.45
N PRO A 51 -19.75 16.06 8.28
CA PRO A 51 -18.31 15.77 8.18
C PRO A 51 -17.45 16.71 9.02
N LEU A 52 -17.77 18.00 9.09
CA LEU A 52 -17.05 18.99 9.90
C LEU A 52 -17.26 18.77 11.41
N ALA A 53 -18.50 18.48 11.83
CA ALA A 53 -18.79 18.18 13.22
C ALA A 53 -18.05 16.90 13.67
N LEU A 54 -18.04 15.87 12.81
CA LEU A 54 -17.34 14.63 13.06
C LEU A 54 -15.81 14.81 13.08
N PHE A 55 -15.27 15.64 12.18
CA PHE A 55 -13.84 15.94 12.11
C PHE A 55 -13.33 16.55 13.42
N ASN A 56 -14.11 17.41 14.05
CA ASN A 56 -13.77 18.07 15.30
C ASN A 56 -13.94 17.16 16.55
N GLN A 57 -14.61 16.01 16.44
CA GLN A 57 -14.76 15.03 17.55
C GLN A 57 -13.51 14.15 17.68
N VAL A 58 -12.37 14.77 18.02
CA VAL A 58 -11.06 14.11 18.06
C VAL A 58 -11.05 12.90 18.99
N ASP A 59 -11.65 12.99 20.19
CA ASP A 59 -11.65 11.91 21.17
C ASP A 59 -12.43 10.68 20.69
N VAL A 60 -13.61 10.89 20.08
CA VAL A 60 -14.42 9.81 19.51
C VAL A 60 -13.67 9.12 18.36
N ARG A 61 -13.07 9.90 17.48
CA ARG A 61 -12.26 9.37 16.34
C ARG A 61 -11.06 8.59 16.83
N LYS A 62 -10.39 9.07 17.88
CA LYS A 62 -9.26 8.39 18.51
C LYS A 62 -9.67 7.06 19.13
N GLU A 63 -10.77 7.03 19.87
CA GLU A 63 -11.30 5.78 20.43
C GLU A 63 -11.63 4.77 19.33
N LEU A 64 -12.27 5.21 18.24
CA LEU A 64 -12.60 4.34 17.11
C LEU A 64 -11.34 3.81 16.40
N LEU A 65 -10.31 4.65 16.24
CA LEU A 65 -9.02 4.23 15.70
C LEU A 65 -8.34 3.18 16.61
N ASP A 66 -8.35 3.41 17.91
CA ASP A 66 -7.81 2.46 18.90
C ASP A 66 -8.61 1.14 18.91
N GLN A 67 -9.93 1.21 18.82
CA GLN A 67 -10.77 0.01 18.69
C GLN A 67 -10.47 -0.72 17.36
N LEU A 68 -10.31 -0.01 16.26
CA LEU A 68 -9.96 -0.59 14.97
C LEU A 68 -8.63 -1.37 15.08
N ARG A 69 -7.61 -0.72 15.62
CA ARG A 69 -6.25 -1.23 15.77
C ARG A 69 -6.15 -2.42 16.73
N LEU A 70 -6.71 -2.28 17.94
CA LEU A 70 -6.49 -3.21 19.04
C LEU A 70 -7.51 -4.35 19.09
N LYS A 71 -8.71 -4.14 18.54
CA LYS A 71 -9.82 -5.11 18.69
C LYS A 71 -10.31 -5.64 17.32
N ARG A 72 -10.64 -4.75 16.36
CA ARG A 72 -11.39 -5.13 15.15
C ARG A 72 -10.52 -5.84 14.12
N LEU A 73 -9.38 -5.26 13.74
CA LEU A 73 -8.47 -5.88 12.79
C LEU A 73 -7.90 -7.23 13.30
N PRO A 74 -7.47 -7.36 14.58
CA PRO A 74 -7.09 -8.67 15.14
C PRO A 74 -8.23 -9.69 15.15
N ALA A 75 -9.47 -9.28 15.45
CA ALA A 75 -10.62 -10.18 15.41
C ALA A 75 -10.91 -10.65 14.00
N LEU A 76 -10.90 -9.75 13.02
CA LEU A 76 -11.06 -10.04 11.61
C LEU A 76 -10.02 -11.07 11.13
N ARG A 77 -8.76 -10.87 11.49
CA ARG A 77 -7.67 -11.81 11.15
C ARG A 77 -7.95 -13.23 11.68
N ARG A 78 -8.36 -13.35 12.95
CA ARG A 78 -8.72 -14.64 13.55
C ARG A 78 -9.91 -15.30 12.84
N GLN A 79 -10.91 -14.52 12.45
CA GLN A 79 -12.10 -15.02 11.74
C GLN A 79 -11.75 -15.54 10.34
N ILE A 80 -10.89 -14.84 9.60
CA ILE A 80 -10.40 -15.30 8.28
C ILE A 80 -9.60 -16.62 8.42
N ILE A 81 -8.73 -16.71 9.43
CA ILE A 81 -7.99 -17.96 9.70
C ILE A 81 -8.95 -19.08 10.06
N SER A 82 -9.94 -18.81 10.93
CA SER A 82 -10.93 -19.81 11.33
C SER A 82 -11.76 -20.29 10.13
N LEU A 83 -12.21 -19.37 9.27
CA LEU A 83 -12.92 -19.71 8.03
C LEU A 83 -12.06 -20.61 7.12
N SER A 84 -10.81 -20.22 6.92
CA SER A 84 -9.87 -20.97 6.10
C SER A 84 -9.64 -22.38 6.63
N ASN A 85 -9.36 -22.51 7.93
CA ASN A 85 -9.13 -23.81 8.55
C ASN A 85 -10.37 -24.72 8.49
N THR A 86 -11.57 -24.14 8.71
CA THR A 86 -12.82 -24.89 8.62
C THR A 86 -13.09 -25.41 7.22
N LEU A 87 -12.77 -24.63 6.18
CA LEU A 87 -12.97 -25.03 4.79
C LEU A 87 -11.86 -25.98 4.26
N GLN A 88 -10.68 -25.98 4.88
CA GLN A 88 -9.54 -26.79 4.43
C GLN A 88 -9.37 -28.13 5.18
N GLY A 89 -10.02 -28.32 6.30
CA GLY A 89 -9.86 -29.50 7.16
C GLY A 89 -10.09 -30.81 6.39
N GLN A 90 -9.01 -31.57 6.16
CA GLN A 90 -9.00 -32.71 5.27
C GLN A 90 -9.66 -33.98 5.83
N SER A 91 -9.49 -34.27 7.12
CA SER A 91 -9.90 -35.55 7.72
C SER A 91 -11.35 -35.59 8.17
N ASP A 92 -11.90 -34.45 8.61
CA ASP A 92 -13.18 -34.44 9.30
C ASP A 92 -14.37 -33.95 8.46
N LEU A 93 -14.14 -33.32 7.27
CA LEU A 93 -15.22 -32.85 6.40
C LEU A 93 -15.94 -33.99 5.70
N GLN A 94 -15.23 -35.09 5.39
CA GLN A 94 -15.84 -36.28 4.85
C GLN A 94 -16.62 -37.07 5.93
N ALA A 95 -16.17 -36.97 7.20
CA ALA A 95 -16.80 -37.65 8.30
C ALA A 95 -18.02 -36.89 8.87
N GLN A 96 -17.98 -35.56 8.92
CA GLN A 96 -19.04 -34.72 9.52
C GLN A 96 -19.23 -33.41 8.80
N PRO A 97 -19.86 -33.34 7.62
CA PRO A 97 -20.04 -32.09 6.87
C PRO A 97 -20.98 -31.10 7.56
N LEU A 98 -22.03 -31.56 8.19
CA LEU A 98 -23.06 -30.71 8.83
C LEU A 98 -22.51 -29.80 9.93
N PRO A 99 -21.78 -30.29 10.97
CA PRO A 99 -21.19 -29.41 12.00
C PRO A 99 -20.26 -28.35 11.44
N LYS A 100 -19.57 -28.62 10.35
CA LYS A 100 -18.66 -27.66 9.73
C LYS A 100 -19.39 -26.57 8.97
N LEU A 101 -20.43 -26.89 8.23
CA LEU A 101 -21.28 -25.89 7.57
C LEU A 101 -21.93 -24.98 8.60
N GLN A 102 -22.39 -25.53 9.75
CA GLN A 102 -22.89 -24.74 10.88
C GLN A 102 -21.80 -23.83 11.46
N LEU A 103 -20.56 -24.35 11.60
CA LEU A 103 -19.44 -23.55 12.08
C LEU A 103 -19.09 -22.41 11.11
N VAL A 104 -19.14 -22.66 9.79
CA VAL A 104 -18.94 -21.63 8.76
C VAL A 104 -19.98 -20.53 8.91
N LEU A 105 -21.28 -20.84 9.07
CA LEU A 105 -22.33 -19.85 9.30
C LEU A 105 -22.06 -19.00 10.55
N LYS A 106 -21.64 -19.65 11.64
CA LYS A 106 -21.27 -18.93 12.87
C LYS A 106 -20.07 -18.01 12.70
N ILE A 107 -19.08 -18.42 11.87
CA ILE A 107 -17.93 -17.58 11.56
C ILE A 107 -18.37 -16.41 10.67
N LEU A 108 -19.21 -16.62 9.66
CA LEU A 108 -19.72 -15.58 8.78
C LEU A 108 -20.54 -14.53 9.54
N SER A 109 -21.39 -14.94 10.48
CA SER A 109 -22.13 -14.00 11.35
C SER A 109 -21.18 -13.11 12.17
N LYS A 110 -20.11 -13.68 12.74
CA LYS A 110 -19.10 -12.90 13.46
C LYS A 110 -18.29 -11.98 12.53
N LEU A 111 -17.98 -12.46 11.35
CA LEU A 111 -17.28 -11.69 10.31
C LEU A 111 -18.11 -10.48 9.91
N ASP A 112 -19.38 -10.68 9.62
CA ASP A 112 -20.35 -9.64 9.30
C ASP A 112 -20.39 -8.55 10.38
N ALA A 113 -20.61 -8.93 11.62
CA ALA A 113 -20.60 -8.00 12.74
C ALA A 113 -19.27 -7.23 12.90
N THR A 114 -18.14 -7.87 12.59
CA THR A 114 -16.82 -7.23 12.66
C THR A 114 -16.63 -6.26 11.50
N MET A 115 -17.01 -6.65 10.29
CA MET A 115 -16.94 -5.80 9.10
C MET A 115 -17.84 -4.58 9.22
N GLY A 116 -19.06 -4.72 9.75
CA GLY A 116 -19.95 -3.58 10.01
C GLY A 116 -19.34 -2.56 10.97
N LYS A 117 -18.67 -3.02 12.03
CA LYS A 117 -17.97 -2.14 12.98
C LYS A 117 -16.75 -1.47 12.36
N ILE A 118 -16.03 -2.15 11.44
CA ILE A 118 -14.92 -1.57 10.68
C ILE A 118 -15.46 -0.50 9.71
N LYS A 119 -16.53 -0.82 8.97
CA LYS A 119 -17.20 0.11 8.03
C LYS A 119 -17.58 1.41 8.75
N PHE A 120 -18.24 1.29 9.90
CA PHE A 120 -18.63 2.44 10.73
C PHE A 120 -17.40 3.22 11.22
N ALA A 121 -16.41 2.53 11.79
CA ALA A 121 -15.20 3.18 12.30
C ALA A 121 -14.47 3.99 11.21
N ILE A 122 -14.30 3.42 10.01
CA ILE A 122 -13.64 4.11 8.89
C ILE A 122 -14.43 5.34 8.44
N ALA A 123 -15.76 5.26 8.39
CA ALA A 123 -16.58 6.41 8.03
C ALA A 123 -16.48 7.57 9.03
N CYS A 124 -16.29 7.24 10.32
CA CYS A 124 -16.11 8.24 11.36
C CYS A 124 -14.68 8.78 11.46
N ILE A 125 -13.67 7.91 11.33
CA ILE A 125 -12.25 8.29 11.41
C ILE A 125 -11.84 9.16 10.22
N CYS A 126 -12.35 8.86 9.02
CA CYS A 126 -12.04 9.57 7.78
C CYS A 126 -13.32 10.18 7.19
N PRO A 127 -13.82 11.30 7.73
CA PRO A 127 -14.93 12.03 7.14
C PRO A 127 -14.55 12.53 5.75
N ASP A 128 -15.53 12.57 4.84
CA ASP A 128 -15.33 13.05 3.47
C ASP A 128 -15.27 14.60 3.47
N LEU A 129 -14.11 15.14 3.82
CA LEU A 129 -13.81 16.57 3.75
C LEU A 129 -12.98 16.87 2.51
N GLN A 130 -13.24 18.02 1.90
CA GLN A 130 -12.41 18.52 0.81
C GLN A 130 -11.05 19.00 1.35
N ALA A 131 -10.00 18.92 0.54
CA ALA A 131 -8.65 19.31 0.97
C ALA A 131 -8.55 20.77 1.46
N GLN A 132 -9.47 21.65 1.01
CA GLN A 132 -9.54 23.05 1.44
C GLN A 132 -10.08 23.21 2.87
N GLU A 133 -10.90 22.24 3.33
CA GLU A 133 -11.53 22.27 4.66
C GLU A 133 -10.58 21.75 5.76
N VAL A 134 -9.43 21.17 5.39
CA VAL A 134 -8.48 20.49 6.29
C VAL A 134 -7.22 21.33 6.51
N THR A 135 -7.37 22.63 6.74
CA THR A 135 -6.23 23.54 6.92
C THR A 135 -5.60 23.50 8.32
N HIS A 136 -6.27 22.91 9.31
CA HIS A 136 -5.94 23.08 10.73
C HIS A 136 -5.83 21.78 11.53
N ASP A 137 -5.34 20.68 10.94
CA ASP A 137 -5.20 19.39 11.64
C ASP A 137 -3.80 19.10 12.18
N ARG A 138 -2.95 20.14 12.32
CA ARG A 138 -1.56 20.00 12.82
C ARG A 138 -1.49 19.27 14.16
N ASP A 139 -2.42 19.58 15.07
CA ASP A 139 -2.45 19.05 16.43
C ASP A 139 -3.16 17.68 16.56
N PHE A 140 -3.77 17.18 15.49
CA PHE A 140 -4.58 15.94 15.51
C PHE A 140 -3.75 14.65 15.53
N LYS A 141 -2.43 14.73 15.45
CA LYS A 141 -1.51 13.57 15.51
C LYS A 141 -1.90 12.46 14.53
N ASP A 142 -2.20 11.27 15.06
CA ASP A 142 -2.60 10.08 14.27
C ASP A 142 -3.95 10.27 13.52
N LEU A 143 -4.72 11.29 13.88
CA LEU A 143 -6.02 11.62 13.29
C LEU A 143 -5.96 12.71 12.22
N LYS A 144 -4.76 13.08 11.78
CA LYS A 144 -4.61 13.93 10.61
C LYS A 144 -5.30 13.31 9.41
N GLN A 145 -5.98 14.13 8.62
CA GLN A 145 -6.80 13.66 7.49
C GLN A 145 -5.99 12.79 6.51
N LEU A 146 -4.74 13.15 6.25
CA LEU A 146 -3.87 12.35 5.37
C LEU A 146 -3.65 10.93 5.93
N MET A 147 -3.38 10.81 7.24
CA MET A 147 -3.16 9.51 7.88
C MET A 147 -4.45 8.69 7.87
N CYS A 148 -5.57 9.31 8.24
CA CYS A 148 -6.89 8.67 8.22
C CYS A 148 -7.29 8.22 6.81
N SER A 149 -7.02 9.02 5.77
CA SER A 149 -7.28 8.66 4.38
C SER A 149 -6.47 7.46 3.92
N ARG A 150 -5.22 7.33 4.35
CA ARG A 150 -4.38 6.16 4.06
C ARG A 150 -4.93 4.89 4.74
N VAL A 151 -5.34 5.01 6.01
CA VAL A 151 -5.98 3.90 6.73
C VAL A 151 -7.29 3.50 6.04
N ALA A 152 -8.10 4.47 5.64
CA ALA A 152 -9.35 4.23 4.92
C ALA A 152 -9.11 3.53 3.57
N MET A 153 -8.13 3.99 2.79
CA MET A 153 -7.78 3.38 1.50
C MET A 153 -7.28 1.95 1.68
N CYS A 154 -6.37 1.70 2.63
CA CYS A 154 -5.88 0.36 2.92
C CYS A 154 -7.02 -0.57 3.38
N THR A 155 -7.94 -0.05 4.21
CA THR A 155 -9.11 -0.81 4.67
C THR A 155 -10.07 -1.11 3.52
N LEU A 156 -10.25 -0.19 2.56
CA LEU A 156 -11.02 -0.44 1.34
C LEU A 156 -10.41 -1.58 0.51
N MET A 157 -9.10 -1.54 0.29
CA MET A 157 -8.38 -2.62 -0.43
C MET A 157 -8.47 -3.96 0.30
N MET A 158 -8.30 -3.96 1.61
CA MET A 158 -8.49 -5.13 2.48
C MET A 158 -9.90 -5.71 2.33
N THR A 159 -10.93 -4.86 2.39
CA THR A 159 -12.33 -5.29 2.24
C THR A 159 -12.59 -5.91 0.88
N GLY A 160 -12.07 -5.33 -0.21
CA GLY A 160 -12.15 -5.92 -1.55
C GLY A 160 -11.51 -7.32 -1.62
N ARG A 161 -10.39 -7.55 -0.90
CA ARG A 161 -9.77 -8.89 -0.83
C ARG A 161 -10.61 -9.87 -0.01
N ILE A 162 -11.25 -9.42 1.06
CA ILE A 162 -12.18 -10.25 1.84
C ILE A 162 -13.39 -10.63 0.99
N CYS A 163 -14.00 -9.69 0.27
CA CYS A 163 -15.08 -9.97 -0.66
C CYS A 163 -14.65 -10.98 -1.73
N GLY A 164 -13.45 -10.86 -2.29
CA GLY A 164 -12.88 -11.84 -3.20
C GLY A 164 -12.70 -13.22 -2.58
N LEU A 165 -12.29 -13.31 -1.31
CA LEU A 165 -12.20 -14.57 -0.57
C LEU A 165 -13.59 -15.19 -0.36
N LEU A 166 -14.60 -14.40 0.05
CA LEU A 166 -15.97 -14.89 0.23
C LEU A 166 -16.55 -15.45 -1.08
N SER A 167 -16.35 -14.77 -2.20
CA SER A 167 -16.73 -15.25 -3.53
C SER A 167 -16.01 -16.55 -3.90
N THR A 168 -14.70 -16.62 -3.63
CA THR A 168 -13.90 -17.84 -3.90
C THR A 168 -14.36 -18.99 -3.00
N SER A 169 -14.68 -18.71 -1.73
CA SER A 169 -15.25 -19.71 -0.79
C SER A 169 -16.58 -20.26 -1.29
N GLY A 170 -17.48 -19.40 -1.78
CA GLY A 170 -18.75 -19.82 -2.34
C GLY A 170 -18.60 -20.73 -3.56
N ARG A 171 -17.68 -20.38 -4.49
CA ARG A 171 -17.36 -21.27 -5.63
C ARG A 171 -16.74 -22.57 -5.19
N PHE A 172 -15.83 -22.53 -4.21
CA PHE A 172 -15.20 -23.73 -3.66
C PHE A 172 -16.22 -24.70 -3.08
N ILE A 173 -17.19 -24.23 -2.29
CA ILE A 173 -18.25 -25.04 -1.70
C ILE A 173 -19.17 -25.61 -2.80
N LYS A 174 -19.65 -24.79 -3.73
CA LYS A 174 -20.59 -25.16 -4.80
C LYS A 174 -20.02 -26.24 -5.73
N GLU A 175 -18.75 -26.14 -6.10
CA GLU A 175 -18.13 -26.99 -7.11
C GLU A 175 -17.49 -28.24 -6.50
N SER A 176 -17.19 -28.24 -5.21
CA SER A 176 -16.56 -29.36 -4.53
C SER A 176 -17.59 -30.35 -3.97
N GLY A 177 -18.87 -29.97 -3.86
CA GLY A 177 -19.92 -30.77 -3.24
C GLY A 177 -19.46 -31.30 -1.86
N HIS A 178 -19.90 -32.52 -1.52
CA HIS A 178 -19.47 -33.19 -0.28
C HIS A 178 -17.99 -33.62 -0.28
N GLY A 179 -17.33 -33.57 -1.44
CA GLY A 179 -15.94 -33.96 -1.62
C GLY A 179 -15.00 -32.76 -1.79
N PHE A 180 -14.91 -31.90 -0.81
CA PHE A 180 -14.11 -30.64 -0.80
C PHE A 180 -12.62 -30.79 -1.23
N ASN A 181 -12.12 -31.98 -1.45
CA ASN A 181 -10.71 -32.26 -1.67
C ASN A 181 -10.32 -32.59 -3.12
N ARG A 182 -11.25 -32.68 -4.04
CA ARG A 182 -10.95 -33.30 -5.36
C ARG A 182 -10.23 -32.40 -6.37
N ILE A 183 -10.10 -31.09 -6.11
CA ILE A 183 -9.49 -30.21 -7.10
C ILE A 183 -8.35 -29.41 -6.45
N ALA A 184 -7.13 -29.90 -6.56
CA ALA A 184 -5.90 -29.27 -6.02
C ALA A 184 -5.72 -27.80 -6.47
N GLN A 185 -6.12 -27.47 -7.70
CA GLN A 185 -6.05 -26.12 -8.24
C GLN A 185 -6.95 -25.14 -7.46
N LYS A 186 -8.20 -25.49 -7.18
CA LYS A 186 -9.16 -24.63 -6.48
C LYS A 186 -8.77 -24.42 -5.03
N ARG A 187 -8.21 -25.45 -4.41
CA ARG A 187 -7.61 -25.33 -3.08
C ARG A 187 -6.45 -24.32 -3.07
N THR A 188 -5.63 -24.37 -4.11
CA THR A 188 -4.52 -23.41 -4.27
C THR A 188 -5.03 -21.98 -4.47
N GLU A 189 -6.09 -21.76 -5.25
CA GLU A 189 -6.72 -20.45 -5.43
C GLU A 189 -7.31 -19.93 -4.12
N PHE A 190 -8.01 -20.77 -3.37
CA PHE A 190 -8.56 -20.42 -2.08
C PHE A 190 -7.46 -20.04 -1.06
N LEU A 191 -6.36 -20.80 -1.01
CA LEU A 191 -5.20 -20.51 -0.17
C LEU A 191 -4.54 -19.18 -0.55
N LYS A 192 -4.37 -18.91 -1.85
CA LYS A 192 -3.84 -17.63 -2.35
C LYS A 192 -4.74 -16.46 -1.94
N ALA A 193 -6.06 -16.61 -2.06
CA ALA A 193 -7.03 -15.60 -1.64
C ALA A 193 -6.95 -15.36 -0.12
N THR A 194 -6.89 -16.42 0.69
CA THR A 194 -6.73 -16.34 2.14
C THR A 194 -5.45 -15.59 2.53
N ASN A 195 -4.30 -16.00 1.97
CA ASN A 195 -3.02 -15.37 2.26
C ASN A 195 -2.99 -13.90 1.83
N SER A 196 -3.63 -13.57 0.70
CA SER A 196 -3.79 -12.18 0.27
C SER A 196 -4.61 -11.37 1.29
N CYS A 197 -5.72 -11.90 1.80
CA CYS A 197 -6.52 -11.23 2.84
C CYS A 197 -5.72 -11.00 4.12
N LEU A 198 -5.02 -12.03 4.60
CA LEU A 198 -4.23 -11.93 5.83
C LEU A 198 -3.15 -10.86 5.71
N ARG A 199 -2.45 -10.79 4.57
CA ARG A 199 -1.44 -9.76 4.30
C ARG A 199 -2.06 -8.36 4.36
N TRP A 200 -3.19 -8.13 3.68
CA TRP A 200 -3.84 -6.82 3.71
C TRP A 200 -4.38 -6.43 5.08
N ILE A 201 -4.81 -7.40 5.90
CA ILE A 201 -5.19 -7.13 7.31
C ILE A 201 -3.95 -6.74 8.12
N ASP A 202 -2.82 -7.40 7.93
CA ASP A 202 -1.57 -7.08 8.62
C ASP A 202 -1.01 -5.73 8.15
N ASP A 203 -1.12 -5.37 6.87
CA ASP A 203 -0.77 -4.06 6.32
C ASP A 203 -1.67 -2.95 6.91
N ALA A 204 -2.99 -3.18 7.01
CA ALA A 204 -3.91 -2.24 7.65
C ALA A 204 -3.57 -2.04 9.14
N ARG A 205 -3.24 -3.10 9.87
CA ARG A 205 -2.77 -3.00 11.25
C ARG A 205 -1.47 -2.22 11.38
N LYS A 206 -0.54 -2.42 10.47
CA LYS A 206 0.71 -1.66 10.44
C LYS A 206 0.44 -0.17 10.23
N LEU A 207 -0.37 0.18 9.22
CA LEU A 207 -0.73 1.56 8.91
C LEU A 207 -1.42 2.28 10.07
N THR A 208 -2.28 1.60 10.83
CA THR A 208 -2.91 2.21 12.02
C THR A 208 -1.93 2.50 13.16
N ASN A 209 -0.70 1.97 13.12
CA ASN A 209 0.37 2.21 14.08
C ASN A 209 1.50 3.10 13.50
N GLU A 210 1.42 3.48 12.23
CA GLU A 210 2.44 4.32 11.61
C GLU A 210 2.32 5.76 12.11
N SER A 211 3.47 6.36 12.43
CA SER A 211 3.60 7.79 12.67
C SER A 211 3.82 8.53 11.35
N GLU A 212 3.62 9.87 11.36
CA GLU A 212 3.99 10.74 10.25
C GLU A 212 5.46 10.55 9.84
N LEU A 213 6.33 10.35 10.82
CA LEU A 213 7.74 10.05 10.60
C LEU A 213 7.93 8.77 9.79
N SER A 214 7.22 7.69 10.15
CA SER A 214 7.26 6.43 9.41
C SER A 214 6.76 6.60 7.98
N LEU A 215 5.76 7.47 7.77
CA LEU A 215 5.29 7.84 6.44
C LEU A 215 6.42 8.46 5.60
N VAL A 216 7.08 9.49 6.14
CA VAL A 216 8.16 10.21 5.46
C VAL A 216 9.33 9.28 5.14
N GLN A 217 9.76 8.46 6.10
CA GLN A 217 10.80 7.44 5.90
C GLN A 217 10.40 6.41 4.83
N GLY A 218 9.13 6.00 4.83
CA GLY A 218 8.59 5.09 3.83
C GLY A 218 8.63 5.65 2.42
N LEU A 219 8.36 6.95 2.25
CA LEU A 219 8.48 7.65 0.96
C LEU A 219 9.93 7.64 0.46
N TRP A 220 10.90 7.96 1.31
CA TRP A 220 12.31 7.95 0.91
C TRP A 220 12.79 6.55 0.53
N LYS A 221 12.41 5.53 1.28
CA LYS A 221 12.73 4.13 0.97
C LYS A 221 12.11 3.72 -0.38
N SER A 222 10.84 4.04 -0.61
CA SER A 222 10.16 3.75 -1.88
C SER A 222 10.83 4.43 -3.07
N ASN A 223 11.33 5.67 -2.90
CA ASN A 223 12.05 6.37 -3.96
C ASN A 223 13.41 5.73 -4.26
N ILE A 224 14.14 5.26 -3.23
CA ILE A 224 15.37 4.49 -3.42
C ILE A 224 15.10 3.24 -4.25
N ASP A 225 14.05 2.49 -3.93
CA ASP A 225 13.70 1.25 -4.62
C ASP A 225 13.30 1.53 -6.10
N LYS A 226 12.52 2.58 -6.36
CA LYS A 226 12.17 3.01 -7.73
C LYS A 226 13.40 3.42 -8.53
N ILE A 227 14.30 4.21 -7.95
CA ILE A 227 15.55 4.64 -8.62
C ILE A 227 16.45 3.43 -8.90
N ASN A 228 16.53 2.45 -7.99
CA ASN A 228 17.26 1.21 -8.23
C ASN A 228 16.67 0.43 -9.41
N GLN A 229 15.35 0.30 -9.49
CA GLN A 229 14.67 -0.35 -10.63
C GLN A 229 14.96 0.38 -11.95
N SER A 230 14.88 1.70 -11.96
CA SER A 230 15.20 2.52 -13.13
C SER A 230 16.68 2.36 -13.54
N LEU A 231 17.60 2.27 -12.58
CA LEU A 231 19.02 2.03 -12.83
C LEU A 231 19.26 0.65 -13.44
N GLU A 232 18.67 -0.40 -12.88
CA GLU A 232 18.76 -1.76 -13.44
C GLU A 232 18.22 -1.82 -14.86
N HIS A 233 17.03 -1.23 -15.08
CA HIS A 233 16.42 -1.17 -16.40
C HIS A 233 17.32 -0.46 -17.41
N PHE A 234 17.86 0.70 -17.06
CA PHE A 234 18.77 1.45 -17.92
C PHE A 234 20.06 0.66 -18.24
N LEU A 235 20.68 0.03 -17.25
CA LEU A 235 21.88 -0.79 -17.44
C LEU A 235 21.61 -2.04 -18.29
N GLN A 236 20.46 -2.69 -18.16
CA GLN A 236 20.05 -3.81 -19.00
C GLN A 236 19.88 -3.37 -20.46
N PHE A 237 19.21 -2.25 -20.69
CA PHE A 237 19.07 -1.66 -22.02
C PHE A 237 20.43 -1.38 -22.65
N MET A 238 21.35 -0.75 -21.93
CA MET A 238 22.70 -0.46 -22.42
C MET A 238 23.49 -1.71 -22.77
N ARG A 239 23.32 -2.80 -22.02
CA ARG A 239 23.95 -4.10 -22.33
C ARG A 239 23.37 -4.74 -23.58
N SER A 240 22.07 -4.59 -23.82
CA SER A 240 21.40 -5.13 -25.01
C SER A 240 21.76 -4.35 -26.31
N GLN A 241 22.22 -3.10 -26.17
CA GLN A 241 22.68 -2.27 -27.28
C GLN A 241 24.16 -2.48 -27.62
N ALA A 242 24.91 -3.34 -26.91
CA ALA A 242 26.28 -3.69 -27.27
C ALA A 242 26.32 -4.34 -28.67
N PRO A 243 27.31 -4.04 -29.53
CA PRO A 243 27.27 -4.25 -31.00
C PRO A 243 27.31 -5.75 -31.34
N SER A 244 26.15 -6.32 -31.49
CA SER A 244 25.95 -7.59 -32.18
C SER A 244 24.74 -7.44 -33.10
N SER A 245 25.04 -6.97 -34.34
CA SER A 245 24.13 -6.86 -35.49
C SER A 245 23.36 -5.53 -35.67
N GLY A 246 23.75 -4.81 -36.69
CA GLY A 246 23.06 -4.09 -37.78
C GLY A 246 21.70 -3.40 -37.58
N GLY A 247 21.26 -3.08 -36.37
CA GLY A 247 19.99 -2.40 -36.16
C GLY A 247 20.18 -0.90 -35.93
N GLN A 248 19.38 -0.05 -36.60
CA GLN A 248 19.26 1.39 -36.37
C GLN A 248 18.70 1.74 -35.01
N GLY A 249 19.36 1.30 -33.90
CA GLY A 249 19.06 1.79 -32.56
C GLY A 249 19.74 3.15 -32.35
N VAL A 250 19.03 4.11 -31.77
CA VAL A 250 19.64 5.38 -31.33
C VAL A 250 20.80 5.02 -30.40
N LEU A 251 22.04 5.15 -30.93
CA LEU A 251 23.28 4.95 -30.17
C LEU A 251 23.31 6.01 -29.04
N VAL A 252 22.87 5.64 -27.85
CA VAL A 252 23.03 6.45 -26.64
C VAL A 252 24.54 6.60 -26.43
N GLY A 253 25.07 7.79 -26.73
CA GLY A 253 26.49 8.05 -26.64
C GLY A 253 27.07 7.74 -25.27
N ARG A 254 28.36 7.38 -25.23
CA ARG A 254 29.05 7.01 -23.96
C ARG A 254 28.90 8.07 -22.87
N ASP A 255 28.84 9.34 -23.24
CA ASP A 255 28.71 10.46 -22.29
C ASP A 255 27.31 10.59 -21.75
N ILE A 256 26.29 10.31 -22.55
CA ILE A 256 24.89 10.22 -22.11
C ILE A 256 24.74 9.10 -21.07
N THR A 257 25.33 7.93 -21.34
CA THR A 257 25.31 6.79 -20.43
C THR A 257 25.96 7.10 -19.08
N LYS A 258 27.14 7.72 -19.10
CA LYS A 258 27.85 8.12 -17.87
C LYS A 258 27.05 9.13 -17.06
N SER A 259 26.54 10.17 -17.71
CA SER A 259 25.80 11.24 -17.07
C SER A 259 24.48 10.72 -16.49
N MET A 260 23.72 9.91 -17.24
CA MET A 260 22.49 9.30 -16.75
C MET A 260 22.74 8.40 -15.53
N THR A 261 23.78 7.54 -15.59
CA THR A 261 24.15 6.70 -14.45
C THR A 261 24.53 7.54 -13.23
N ALA A 262 25.21 8.67 -13.41
CA ALA A 262 25.58 9.58 -12.33
C ALA A 262 24.34 10.29 -11.74
N ILE A 263 23.38 10.74 -12.55
CA ILE A 263 22.10 11.32 -12.09
C ILE A 263 21.38 10.30 -11.21
N LEU A 264 21.21 9.06 -11.68
CA LEU A 264 20.55 8.00 -10.94
C LEU A 264 21.22 7.73 -9.56
N ARG A 265 22.55 7.62 -9.57
CA ARG A 265 23.32 7.38 -8.34
C ARG A 265 23.25 8.55 -7.35
N LEU A 266 23.34 9.78 -7.82
CA LEU A 266 23.22 10.97 -6.97
C LEU A 266 21.82 11.14 -6.41
N SER A 267 20.78 10.92 -7.21
CA SER A 267 19.39 10.96 -6.75
C SER A 267 19.13 9.89 -5.67
N ARG A 268 19.64 8.67 -5.87
CA ARG A 268 19.58 7.62 -4.85
C ARG A 268 20.30 8.02 -3.57
N LEU A 269 21.47 8.65 -3.69
CA LEU A 269 22.28 9.09 -2.55
C LEU A 269 21.56 10.15 -1.72
N LEU A 270 20.80 11.06 -2.35
CA LEU A 270 19.97 12.05 -1.64
C LEU A 270 19.02 11.36 -0.67
N TYR A 271 18.17 10.45 -1.17
CA TYR A 271 17.19 9.75 -0.33
C TYR A 271 17.85 8.84 0.72
N ALA A 272 18.94 8.16 0.36
CA ALA A 272 19.68 7.35 1.31
C ALA A 272 20.25 8.19 2.46
N LYS A 273 20.72 9.40 2.16
CA LYS A 273 21.21 10.34 3.16
C LYS A 273 20.08 10.88 4.04
N LEU A 274 18.93 11.23 3.47
CA LEU A 274 17.76 11.65 4.22
C LEU A 274 17.27 10.53 5.16
N LEU A 275 17.22 9.30 4.66
CA LEU A 275 16.85 8.15 5.46
C LEU A 275 17.84 7.91 6.62
N ARG A 276 19.15 8.03 6.36
CA ARG A 276 20.18 7.92 7.39
C ARG A 276 20.05 9.00 8.47
N LEU A 277 19.81 10.24 8.06
CA LEU A 277 19.59 11.36 9.00
C LEU A 277 18.35 11.14 9.87
N SER A 278 17.31 10.56 9.32
CA SER A 278 16.05 10.29 10.04
C SER A 278 16.19 9.28 11.18
N VAL A 279 17.21 8.47 11.19
CA VAL A 279 17.52 7.52 12.27
C VAL A 279 18.62 8.01 13.21
N ASP A 280 19.31 9.08 12.87
CA ASP A 280 20.34 9.73 13.69
C ASP A 280 19.71 10.62 14.76
N ARG A 281 19.24 9.99 15.83
CA ARG A 281 18.55 10.67 16.95
C ARG A 281 19.50 11.46 17.84
N GLU A 282 20.80 11.23 17.74
CA GLU A 282 21.81 11.96 18.53
C GLU A 282 22.00 13.38 18.00
N ASN A 283 21.99 13.54 16.69
CA ASN A 283 22.22 14.81 16.03
C ASN A 283 20.96 15.53 15.58
N PHE A 284 19.88 14.78 15.28
CA PHE A 284 18.64 15.35 14.76
C PHE A 284 17.41 14.79 15.45
N ARG A 285 16.53 15.71 15.83
CA ARG A 285 15.17 15.36 16.25
C ARG A 285 14.23 15.59 15.06
N MET A 286 13.57 14.56 14.61
CA MET A 286 12.50 14.74 13.65
C MET A 286 11.23 15.18 14.36
N VAL A 287 10.74 16.34 13.98
CA VAL A 287 9.47 16.90 14.47
C VAL A 287 8.63 17.20 13.24
N THR A 288 7.50 16.52 13.13
CA THR A 288 6.51 16.83 12.12
C THR A 288 5.37 17.60 12.78
N ASN A 289 5.37 18.91 12.61
CA ASN A 289 4.24 19.77 12.97
C ASN A 289 3.54 20.25 11.69
N LEU A 290 3.47 19.37 10.70
CA LEU A 290 2.87 19.66 9.40
C LEU A 290 1.39 19.29 9.41
N SER A 291 0.56 20.13 8.77
CA SER A 291 -0.83 19.78 8.46
C SER A 291 -0.90 18.67 7.42
N SER A 292 -2.06 18.03 7.26
CA SER A 292 -2.29 17.06 6.19
C SER A 292 -1.98 17.61 4.81
N ARG A 293 -2.30 18.88 4.55
CA ARG A 293 -1.99 19.55 3.29
C ARG A 293 -0.48 19.68 3.06
N GLU A 294 0.25 20.10 4.08
CA GLU A 294 1.71 20.22 4.00
C GLU A 294 2.39 18.85 3.83
N LEU A 295 1.91 17.82 4.53
CA LEU A 295 2.39 16.44 4.38
C LEU A 295 2.10 15.87 2.98
N ASP A 296 0.93 16.15 2.40
CA ASP A 296 0.59 15.73 1.04
C ASP A 296 1.47 16.45 0.00
N MET A 297 1.68 17.76 0.17
CA MET A 297 2.61 18.53 -0.66
C MET A 297 4.03 17.97 -0.55
N PHE A 298 4.50 17.68 0.67
CA PHE A 298 5.79 17.04 0.89
C PHE A 298 5.89 15.69 0.20
N ALA A 299 4.86 14.85 0.31
CA ALA A 299 4.84 13.55 -0.35
C ALA A 299 4.94 13.69 -1.88
N LYS A 300 4.22 14.64 -2.48
CA LYS A 300 4.29 14.96 -3.91
C LYS A 300 5.68 15.40 -4.33
N VAL A 301 6.22 16.40 -3.65
CA VAL A 301 7.58 16.92 -3.93
C VAL A 301 8.63 15.83 -3.76
N ALA A 302 8.54 15.03 -2.70
CA ALA A 302 9.49 13.95 -2.45
C ALA A 302 9.42 12.82 -3.50
N THR A 303 8.28 12.58 -4.14
CA THR A 303 8.11 11.50 -5.13
C THR A 303 8.32 11.93 -6.58
N THR A 304 8.25 13.23 -6.87
CA THR A 304 8.43 13.78 -8.22
C THR A 304 9.76 13.35 -8.87
N PRO A 305 10.94 13.43 -8.21
CA PRO A 305 12.20 13.09 -8.87
C PRO A 305 12.26 11.62 -9.31
N SER A 306 11.78 10.68 -8.49
CA SER A 306 11.82 9.26 -8.86
C SER A 306 10.89 8.95 -10.03
N GLY A 307 9.73 9.63 -10.12
CA GLY A 307 8.82 9.53 -11.27
C GLY A 307 9.40 10.14 -12.53
N SER A 308 10.08 11.29 -12.42
CA SER A 308 10.74 11.96 -13.54
C SER A 308 11.93 11.17 -14.05
N ILE A 309 12.70 10.55 -13.15
CA ILE A 309 13.77 9.61 -13.49
C ILE A 309 13.22 8.42 -14.27
N ASP A 310 12.13 7.82 -13.84
CA ASP A 310 11.52 6.68 -14.54
C ASP A 310 11.05 7.07 -15.94
N ARG A 311 10.38 8.23 -16.08
CA ARG A 311 9.98 8.76 -17.40
C ARG A 311 11.19 9.02 -18.30
N LEU A 312 12.25 9.60 -17.77
CA LEU A 312 13.48 9.88 -18.49
C LEU A 312 14.15 8.59 -18.99
N VAL A 313 14.27 7.58 -18.12
CA VAL A 313 14.83 6.26 -18.49
C VAL A 313 13.98 5.59 -19.56
N ASN A 314 12.64 5.59 -19.41
CA ASN A 314 11.75 5.00 -20.41
C ASN A 314 11.85 5.71 -21.78
N ALA A 315 12.00 7.04 -21.79
CA ALA A 315 12.21 7.82 -23.01
C ALA A 315 13.55 7.48 -23.68
N LEU A 316 14.64 7.40 -22.93
CA LEU A 316 15.97 7.04 -23.43
C LEU A 316 16.06 5.58 -23.93
N CYS A 317 15.31 4.68 -23.30
CA CYS A 317 15.25 3.27 -23.70
C CYS A 317 14.32 3.01 -24.91
N GLY A 318 13.79 4.05 -25.56
CA GLY A 318 12.97 3.93 -26.77
C GLY A 318 11.58 3.32 -26.56
N ARG A 319 11.04 3.38 -25.34
CA ARG A 319 9.69 2.88 -25.04
C ARG A 319 8.57 3.81 -25.51
N LEU A 320 8.90 5.04 -25.87
CA LEU A 320 7.95 6.00 -26.43
C LEU A 320 8.00 5.92 -27.96
N GLN A 321 6.85 5.77 -28.59
CA GLN A 321 6.74 5.58 -30.02
C GLN A 321 6.82 6.90 -30.84
N ASP A 322 6.54 8.05 -30.19
CA ASP A 322 6.50 9.36 -30.82
C ASP A 322 7.79 10.15 -30.49
N PRO A 323 8.62 10.50 -31.51
CA PRO A 323 9.86 11.24 -31.33
C PRO A 323 9.67 12.65 -30.73
N ILE A 324 8.62 13.37 -31.15
CA ILE A 324 8.34 14.73 -30.66
C ILE A 324 7.95 14.69 -29.18
N ASN A 325 7.08 13.77 -28.82
CA ASN A 325 6.67 13.54 -27.44
C ASN A 325 7.87 13.09 -26.58
N THR A 326 8.76 12.27 -27.13
CA THR A 326 9.97 11.80 -26.45
C THR A 326 10.88 12.95 -26.05
N GLN A 327 11.15 13.90 -26.93
CA GLN A 327 11.97 15.08 -26.61
C GLN A 327 11.35 15.95 -25.53
N GLN A 328 10.04 16.18 -25.61
CA GLN A 328 9.33 16.96 -24.59
C GLN A 328 9.34 16.28 -23.22
N VAL A 329 9.14 14.95 -23.19
CA VAL A 329 9.21 14.15 -21.94
C VAL A 329 10.62 14.22 -21.34
N ILE A 330 11.68 14.12 -22.15
CA ILE A 330 13.06 14.25 -21.67
C ILE A 330 13.29 15.64 -21.06
N LYS A 331 12.92 16.70 -21.78
CA LYS A 331 13.10 18.07 -21.32
C LYS A 331 12.35 18.33 -19.99
N ASN A 332 11.08 17.98 -19.93
CA ASN A 332 10.27 18.18 -18.72
C ASN A 332 10.82 17.37 -17.54
N SER A 333 11.22 16.11 -17.79
CA SER A 333 11.79 15.27 -16.72
C SER A 333 13.11 15.83 -16.20
N LEU A 334 13.96 16.40 -17.07
CA LEU A 334 15.21 17.03 -16.65
C LEU A 334 14.97 18.30 -15.81
N CYS A 335 14.01 19.15 -16.20
CA CYS A 335 13.63 20.32 -15.40
C CYS A 335 13.16 19.89 -14.00
N GLU A 336 12.23 18.94 -13.94
CA GLU A 336 11.71 18.43 -12.66
C GLU A 336 12.81 17.80 -11.78
N ILE A 337 13.75 17.04 -12.36
CA ILE A 337 14.89 16.46 -11.65
C ILE A 337 15.85 17.56 -11.16
N SER A 338 16.02 18.64 -11.92
CA SER A 338 16.88 19.75 -11.57
C SER A 338 16.34 20.58 -10.39
N GLU A 339 15.03 20.84 -10.37
CA GLU A 339 14.38 21.68 -9.37
C GLU A 339 14.07 20.94 -8.06
N ALA A 340 13.80 19.64 -8.15
CA ALA A 340 13.34 18.86 -7.02
C ALA A 340 14.27 18.86 -5.78
N PRO A 341 15.61 18.86 -5.89
CA PRO A 341 16.48 18.88 -4.72
C PRO A 341 16.31 20.11 -3.84
N GLU A 342 16.10 21.28 -4.43
CA GLU A 342 15.88 22.52 -3.66
C GLU A 342 14.56 22.46 -2.90
N HIS A 343 13.50 22.01 -3.54
CA HIS A 343 12.20 21.83 -2.89
C HIS A 343 12.27 20.81 -1.75
N ILE A 344 12.94 19.66 -1.97
CA ILE A 344 13.13 18.64 -0.94
C ILE A 344 13.93 19.21 0.25
N LEU A 345 15.03 19.93 -0.01
CA LEU A 345 15.88 20.49 1.03
C LEU A 345 15.14 21.55 1.84
N HIS A 346 14.38 22.42 1.19
CA HIS A 346 13.57 23.41 1.87
C HIS A 346 12.56 22.76 2.83
N MET A 347 11.85 21.73 2.36
CA MET A 347 10.89 21.00 3.20
C MET A 347 11.57 20.23 4.34
N VAL A 348 12.73 19.64 4.08
CA VAL A 348 13.51 18.89 5.06
C VAL A 348 13.99 19.79 6.21
N GLU A 349 14.28 21.07 5.95
CA GLU A 349 14.64 22.03 7.00
C GLU A 349 13.54 22.25 8.05
N HIS A 350 12.27 22.02 7.69
CA HIS A 350 11.13 22.08 8.61
C HIS A 350 10.94 20.78 9.41
N ILE A 351 11.46 19.65 8.93
CA ILE A 351 11.30 18.35 9.55
C ILE A 351 12.45 18.01 10.51
N PHE A 352 13.69 18.37 10.13
CA PHE A 352 14.88 18.07 10.93
C PHE A 352 15.25 19.24 11.83
N VAL A 353 15.04 19.07 13.12
CA VAL A 353 15.51 20.03 14.13
C VAL A 353 16.82 19.52 14.71
N PRO A 354 17.94 20.28 14.56
CA PRO A 354 19.22 19.88 15.14
C PRO A 354 19.12 19.81 16.66
N VAL A 355 19.70 18.77 17.24
CA VAL A 355 19.89 18.70 18.69
C VAL A 355 21.03 19.64 19.07
N VAL A 356 20.77 20.60 19.95
CA VAL A 356 21.79 21.54 20.44
C VAL A 356 22.64 20.83 21.48
N HIS A 357 23.86 20.47 21.12
CA HIS A 357 24.85 19.99 22.08
C HIS A 357 25.61 21.21 22.66
N HIS A 358 25.54 21.39 23.96
CA HIS A 358 26.20 22.50 24.67
C HIS A 358 27.75 22.40 24.73
N LYS A 359 28.37 21.60 23.84
CA LYS A 359 29.83 21.55 23.74
C LYS A 359 30.32 22.65 22.81
N ALA A 360 31.02 23.63 23.38
CA ALA A 360 31.45 24.89 22.73
C ALA A 360 32.36 24.72 21.49
N ASP A 361 33.00 23.54 21.29
CA ASP A 361 34.06 23.36 20.28
C ASP A 361 33.65 22.52 19.06
N GLN A 362 32.42 22.06 18.96
CA GLN A 362 31.97 21.33 17.75
C GLN A 362 31.08 22.20 16.88
N PRO A 363 31.41 22.38 15.58
CA PRO A 363 30.51 23.07 14.66
C PRO A 363 29.16 22.33 14.65
N SER A 364 28.07 23.12 14.72
CA SER A 364 26.73 22.58 14.88
C SER A 364 26.44 21.54 13.78
N SER A 365 25.81 20.43 14.13
CA SER A 365 25.37 19.38 13.20
C SER A 365 24.59 19.96 12.02
N LYS A 366 23.89 21.08 12.21
CA LYS A 366 23.19 21.86 11.18
C LYS A 366 24.13 22.38 10.09
N PHE A 367 25.35 22.84 10.46
CA PHE A 367 26.31 23.34 9.49
C PHE A 367 26.85 22.22 8.59
N TYR A 368 27.24 21.11 9.16
CA TYR A 368 27.70 19.94 8.39
C TYR A 368 26.63 19.38 7.47
N TYR A 369 25.40 19.35 7.95
CA TYR A 369 24.27 18.94 7.15
C TYR A 369 24.09 19.84 5.92
N LYS A 370 24.00 21.15 6.11
CA LYS A 370 23.85 22.13 5.02
C LYS A 370 25.02 22.05 4.03
N ALA A 371 26.25 22.13 4.49
CA ALA A 371 27.45 22.07 3.66
C ALA A 371 27.46 20.80 2.78
N SER A 372 27.13 19.67 3.36
CA SER A 372 27.07 18.39 2.65
C SER A 372 25.96 18.32 1.59
N PHE A 373 24.82 18.97 1.79
CA PHE A 373 23.77 19.06 0.79
C PHE A 373 24.11 20.07 -0.31
N TYR A 374 24.73 21.18 0.02
CA TYR A 374 25.21 22.13 -0.98
C TYR A 374 26.24 21.50 -1.94
N GLN A 375 27.20 20.74 -1.40
CA GLN A 375 28.17 20.02 -2.23
C GLN A 375 27.48 18.99 -3.15
N TRP A 376 26.54 18.23 -2.57
CA TRP A 376 25.76 17.26 -3.33
C TRP A 376 24.93 17.95 -4.43
N ASN A 377 24.22 19.04 -4.11
CA ASN A 377 23.41 19.79 -5.07
C ASN A 377 24.26 20.38 -6.20
N SER A 378 25.42 20.95 -5.87
CA SER A 378 26.37 21.48 -6.87
C SER A 378 26.82 20.39 -7.86
N ALA A 379 27.18 19.21 -7.35
CA ALA A 379 27.57 18.07 -8.19
C ALA A 379 26.39 17.59 -9.07
N HIS A 380 25.18 17.50 -8.51
CA HIS A 380 23.97 17.09 -9.18
C HIS A 380 23.62 18.04 -10.34
N GLN A 381 23.62 19.35 -10.07
CA GLN A 381 23.35 20.39 -11.07
C GLN A 381 24.39 20.38 -12.20
N SER A 382 25.68 20.21 -11.87
CA SER A 382 26.75 20.13 -12.86
C SER A 382 26.55 18.96 -13.83
N ILE A 383 26.15 17.78 -13.30
CA ILE A 383 25.90 16.59 -14.13
C ILE A 383 24.65 16.77 -14.98
N ILE A 384 23.57 17.34 -14.45
CA ILE A 384 22.35 17.61 -15.24
C ILE A 384 22.65 18.56 -16.38
N ARG A 385 23.42 19.64 -16.16
CA ARG A 385 23.84 20.58 -17.22
C ARG A 385 24.68 19.87 -18.29
N THR A 386 25.61 19.02 -17.90
CA THR A 386 26.43 18.23 -18.84
C THR A 386 25.57 17.28 -19.66
N PHE A 387 24.65 16.59 -19.01
CA PHE A 387 23.73 15.66 -19.65
C PHE A 387 22.79 16.38 -20.63
N SER A 388 22.22 17.52 -20.21
CA SER A 388 21.36 18.35 -21.05
C SER A 388 22.08 18.82 -22.32
N LYS A 389 23.32 19.31 -22.16
CA LYS A 389 24.16 19.71 -23.32
C LYS A 389 24.42 18.55 -24.26
N SER A 390 24.70 17.35 -23.78
CA SER A 390 24.93 16.17 -24.60
C SER A 390 23.68 15.70 -25.37
N LEU A 391 22.51 16.12 -24.95
CA LEU A 391 21.23 15.91 -25.63
C LEU A 391 20.80 17.10 -26.52
N GLY A 392 21.58 18.17 -26.59
CA GLY A 392 21.25 19.38 -27.36
C GLY A 392 20.20 20.29 -26.66
N PHE A 393 19.99 20.15 -25.37
CA PHE A 393 19.08 21.01 -24.63
C PHE A 393 19.82 22.04 -23.78
N THR A 394 19.24 23.25 -23.67
CA THR A 394 19.68 24.25 -22.68
C THR A 394 18.65 24.29 -21.56
N ILE A 395 19.08 23.94 -20.34
CA ILE A 395 18.29 24.13 -19.13
C ILE A 395 18.81 25.44 -18.53
N THR A 396 17.95 26.43 -18.43
CA THR A 396 18.24 27.75 -17.80
C THR A 396 18.09 27.62 -16.30
#